data_c72c42d35993343929124093034a821b
#
_entry.id   c72c42d35993343929124093034a821b
#
_cell.length_a   1.000
_cell.length_b   1.000
_cell.length_c   1.000
_cell.angle_alpha   90.00
_cell.angle_beta   90.00
_cell.angle_gamma   90.00
#
_symmetry.space_group_name_H-M   'P 1'
#
loop_
_entity.id
_entity.type
_entity.pdbx_description
1 polymer ?
#
loop_
_entity_poly.entity_id
_entity_poly.type
_entity_poly.pdbx_seq_one_letter_code
_entity_poly.pdbx_strand_id
1 'polypeptide(L)'
;MMQWRPNGYLFETNNLIRALFDENTAEGQLMNAAAAGYIEILANAKSWNAILWRIMNTLGENGSPVYSGDELGQLKKSLPIVWR
;
A
#
# COMPACT_ATOMS: atom_id res chain seq x y z
N MET A 1 -11.10 -3.06 7.95
CA MET A 1 -10.57 -4.20 7.14
C MET A 1 -11.51 -5.39 7.27
N MET A 2 -11.85 -6.00 6.17
CA MET A 2 -12.78 -7.13 6.16
C MET A 2 -12.09 -8.36 5.56
N GLN A 3 -12.18 -9.47 6.26
CA GLN A 3 -11.70 -10.74 5.74
C GLN A 3 -12.78 -11.34 4.82
N TRP A 4 -12.43 -11.62 3.56
CA TRP A 4 -13.39 -12.11 2.58
C TRP A 4 -13.16 -13.57 2.18
N ARG A 5 -12.05 -14.15 2.62
CA ARG A 5 -11.75 -15.58 2.53
C ARG A 5 -10.68 -15.94 3.58
N PRO A 6 -10.38 -17.22 3.87
CA PRO A 6 -9.55 -17.60 5.02
C PRO A 6 -8.24 -16.85 5.19
N ASN A 7 -7.55 -16.52 4.10
CA ASN A 7 -6.29 -15.78 4.16
C ASN A 7 -6.34 -14.50 3.33
N GLY A 8 -7.54 -13.99 3.05
CA GLY A 8 -7.74 -12.80 2.23
C GLY A 8 -8.21 -11.62 3.07
N TYR A 9 -7.69 -10.44 2.77
CA TYR A 9 -8.03 -9.21 3.47
C TYR A 9 -8.37 -8.14 2.46
N LEU A 10 -9.42 -7.38 2.73
CA LEU A 10 -9.78 -6.22 1.94
C LEU A 10 -9.27 -4.97 2.66
N PHE A 11 -8.37 -4.24 2.00
CA PHE A 11 -7.85 -2.98 2.53
C PHE A 11 -8.60 -1.81 1.94
N GLU A 12 -9.02 -0.91 2.81
CA GLU A 12 -9.51 0.40 2.42
C GLU A 12 -8.35 1.39 2.38
N THR A 13 -8.60 2.62 1.95
CA THR A 13 -7.57 3.64 1.81
C THR A 13 -6.78 3.85 3.12
N ASN A 14 -7.48 3.93 4.26
CA ASN A 14 -6.82 4.13 5.55
C ASN A 14 -5.90 2.98 5.94
N ASN A 15 -6.31 1.74 5.62
CA ASN A 15 -5.48 0.57 5.87
C ASN A 15 -4.21 0.59 5.03
N LEU A 16 -4.34 1.00 3.76
CA LEU A 16 -3.20 1.12 2.86
C LEU A 16 -2.23 2.21 3.33
N ILE A 17 -2.75 3.34 3.77
CA ILE A 17 -1.92 4.41 4.30
C ILE A 17 -1.11 3.93 5.50
N ARG A 18 -1.74 3.23 6.44
CA ARG A 18 -1.03 2.69 7.60
C ARG A 18 0.03 1.67 7.19
N ALA A 19 -0.32 0.77 6.27
CA ALA A 19 0.59 -0.27 5.81
C ALA A 19 1.83 0.32 5.11
N LEU A 20 1.66 1.38 4.35
CA LEU A 20 2.73 1.97 3.56
C LEU A 20 3.59 2.96 4.34
N PHE A 21 3.00 3.68 5.29
CA PHE A 21 3.70 4.73 6.02
C PHE A 21 4.12 4.36 7.44
N ASP A 22 3.60 3.25 7.98
CA ASP A 22 3.97 2.79 9.31
C ASP A 22 3.96 1.26 9.36
N GLU A 23 5.13 0.67 9.22
CA GLU A 23 5.28 -0.79 9.21
C GLU A 23 5.02 -1.44 10.57
N ASN A 24 4.96 -0.65 11.65
CA ASN A 24 4.69 -1.17 12.99
C ASN A 24 3.20 -1.35 13.28
N THR A 25 2.34 -0.95 12.35
CA THR A 25 0.91 -1.18 12.48
C THR A 25 0.55 -2.62 12.12
N ALA A 26 -0.65 -3.05 12.52
CA ALA A 26 -1.18 -4.35 12.12
C ALA A 26 -1.23 -4.49 10.60
N GLU A 27 -1.63 -3.41 9.92
CA GLU A 27 -1.67 -3.37 8.46
C GLU A 27 -0.28 -3.53 7.83
N GLY A 28 0.74 -2.91 8.43
CA GLY A 28 2.13 -3.08 7.97
C GLY A 28 2.60 -4.52 8.09
N GLN A 29 2.23 -5.19 9.17
CA GLN A 29 2.57 -6.60 9.38
C GLN A 29 1.83 -7.51 8.40
N LEU A 30 0.57 -7.21 8.08
CA LEU A 30 -0.19 -7.93 7.07
C LEU A 30 0.44 -7.74 5.69
N MET A 31 0.93 -6.55 5.38
CA MET A 31 1.63 -6.29 4.13
C MET A 31 2.90 -7.15 4.00
N ASN A 32 3.67 -7.27 5.09
CA ASN A 32 4.84 -8.13 5.12
C ASN A 32 4.48 -9.60 4.91
N ALA A 33 3.40 -10.07 5.54
CA ALA A 33 2.91 -11.43 5.37
C ALA A 33 2.47 -11.70 3.93
N ALA A 34 1.83 -10.72 3.29
CA ALA A 34 1.42 -10.82 1.89
C ALA A 34 2.64 -10.88 0.96
N ALA A 35 3.66 -10.09 1.24
CA ALA A 35 4.91 -10.11 0.47
C ALA A 35 5.60 -11.48 0.56
N ALA A 36 5.48 -12.14 1.70
CA ALA A 36 6.02 -13.49 1.91
C ALA A 36 5.14 -14.60 1.35
N GLY A 37 3.93 -14.27 0.87
CA GLY A 37 3.04 -15.23 0.26
C GLY A 37 2.09 -15.95 1.22
N TYR A 38 2.02 -15.55 2.48
CA TYR A 38 1.17 -16.20 3.47
C TYR A 38 -0.29 -15.79 3.40
N ILE A 39 -0.57 -14.60 2.92
CA ILE A 39 -1.92 -14.04 2.82
C ILE A 39 -2.06 -13.31 1.50
N GLU A 40 -3.30 -12.93 1.18
CA GLU A 40 -3.62 -12.13 0.01
C GLU A 40 -4.32 -10.85 0.44
N ILE A 41 -3.91 -9.73 -0.13
CA ILE A 41 -4.52 -8.43 0.14
C ILE A 41 -5.19 -7.95 -1.15
N LEU A 42 -6.46 -7.53 -1.03
CA LEU A 42 -7.20 -6.87 -2.10
C LEU A 42 -7.40 -5.40 -1.76
N ALA A 43 -7.35 -4.56 -2.76
CA ALA A 43 -7.68 -3.15 -2.61
C ALA A 43 -8.32 -2.63 -3.89
N ASN A 44 -9.16 -1.60 -3.75
CA ASN A 44 -9.75 -0.92 -4.88
C ASN A 44 -8.68 -0.06 -5.56
N ALA A 45 -8.57 -0.13 -6.88
CA ALA A 45 -7.62 0.67 -7.63
C ALA A 45 -7.81 2.18 -7.41
N LYS A 46 -9.03 2.62 -7.10
CA LYS A 46 -9.30 4.02 -6.76
C LYS A 46 -8.62 4.44 -5.46
N SER A 47 -8.41 3.51 -4.54
CA SER A 47 -7.68 3.80 -3.30
C SER A 47 -6.21 4.15 -3.58
N TRP A 48 -5.62 3.58 -4.62
CA TRP A 48 -4.28 3.96 -5.04
C TRP A 48 -4.21 5.43 -5.42
N ASN A 49 -5.21 5.94 -6.14
CA ASN A 49 -5.23 7.35 -6.53
C ASN A 49 -5.28 8.27 -5.30
N ALA A 50 -6.00 7.87 -4.26
CA ALA A 50 -6.08 8.64 -3.03
C ALA A 50 -4.74 8.67 -2.27
N ILE A 51 -4.05 7.54 -2.17
CA ILE A 51 -2.76 7.48 -1.48
C ILE A 51 -1.63 8.04 -2.33
N LEU A 52 -1.75 7.99 -3.65
CA LEU A 52 -0.78 8.56 -4.58
C LEU A 52 -0.55 10.04 -4.30
N TRP A 53 -1.64 10.77 -4.09
CA TRP A 53 -1.57 12.18 -3.75
C TRP A 53 -0.72 12.42 -2.49
N ARG A 54 -0.90 11.58 -1.49
CA ARG A 54 -0.13 11.68 -0.24
C ARG A 54 1.33 11.35 -0.46
N ILE A 55 1.62 10.32 -1.25
CA ILE A 55 3.00 9.94 -1.58
C ILE A 55 3.71 11.06 -2.36
N MET A 56 3.02 11.64 -3.33
CA MET A 56 3.57 12.72 -4.15
C MET A 56 3.91 13.97 -3.32
N ASN A 57 3.20 14.19 -2.23
CA ASN A 57 3.45 15.33 -1.35
C ASN A 57 4.46 15.02 -0.24
N THR A 58 4.99 13.80 -0.19
CA THR A 58 6.05 13.45 0.76
C THR A 58 7.38 13.90 0.18
N LEU A 59 8.10 14.75 0.90
CA LEU A 59 9.38 15.29 0.45
C LEU A 59 10.54 14.60 1.18
N GLY A 60 11.63 14.40 0.47
CA GLY A 60 12.88 13.94 1.05
C GLY A 60 13.60 15.03 1.84
N GLU A 61 14.73 14.70 2.43
CA GLU A 61 15.51 15.60 3.27
C GLU A 61 15.94 16.89 2.54
N ASN A 62 16.15 16.79 1.24
CA ASN A 62 16.56 17.93 0.42
C ASN A 62 15.39 18.76 -0.12
N GLY A 63 14.17 18.47 0.31
CA GLY A 63 12.96 19.14 -0.17
C GLY A 63 12.46 18.69 -1.54
N SER A 64 13.10 17.68 -2.13
CA SER A 64 12.66 17.11 -3.41
C SER A 64 11.70 15.96 -3.19
N PRO A 65 10.80 15.67 -4.15
CA PRO A 65 9.94 14.50 -4.05
C PRO A 65 10.74 13.22 -3.89
N VAL A 66 10.26 12.32 -3.01
CA VAL A 66 10.91 11.04 -2.75
C VAL A 66 10.80 10.11 -3.96
N TYR A 67 9.70 10.19 -4.69
CA TYR A 67 9.44 9.33 -5.84
C TYR A 67 9.16 10.15 -7.10
N SER A 68 9.72 9.71 -8.23
CA SER A 68 9.31 10.18 -9.54
C SER A 68 8.01 9.49 -9.97
N GLY A 69 7.40 9.96 -11.05
CA GLY A 69 6.21 9.34 -11.61
C GLY A 69 6.42 7.89 -12.02
N ASP A 70 7.58 7.60 -12.63
CA ASP A 70 7.93 6.22 -13.02
C ASP A 70 8.12 5.32 -11.81
N GLU A 71 8.76 5.83 -10.76
CA GLU A 71 8.96 5.10 -9.52
C GLU A 71 7.64 4.78 -8.83
N LEU A 72 6.66 5.67 -8.88
CA LEU A 72 5.33 5.44 -8.32
C LEU A 72 4.60 4.31 -9.04
N GLY A 73 4.72 4.25 -10.36
CA GLY A 73 4.17 3.14 -11.14
C GLY A 73 4.82 1.81 -10.78
N GLN A 74 6.14 1.80 -10.59
CA GLN A 74 6.87 0.62 -10.17
C GLN A 74 6.48 0.20 -8.74
N LEU A 75 6.32 1.15 -7.84
CA LEU A 75 5.90 0.89 -6.48
C LEU A 75 4.55 0.19 -6.45
N LYS A 76 3.57 0.68 -7.20
CA LYS A 76 2.25 0.05 -7.28
C LYS A 76 2.35 -1.40 -7.73
N LYS A 77 3.15 -1.67 -8.75
CA LYS A 77 3.33 -3.03 -9.27
C LYS A 77 4.06 -3.95 -8.31
N SER A 78 4.96 -3.40 -7.50
CA SER A 78 5.76 -4.20 -6.57
C SER A 78 5.02 -4.52 -5.27
N LEU A 79 3.93 -3.83 -4.98
CA LEU A 79 3.17 -4.09 -3.76
C LEU A 79 2.45 -5.44 -3.86
N PRO A 80 2.42 -6.21 -2.76
CA PRO A 80 1.75 -7.50 -2.73
C PRO A 80 0.23 -7.34 -2.58
N ILE A 81 -0.37 -6.60 -3.50
CA ILE A 81 -1.79 -6.23 -3.47
C ILE A 81 -2.42 -6.58 -4.80
N VAL A 82 -3.61 -7.19 -4.74
CA VAL A 82 -4.45 -7.40 -5.92
C VAL A 82 -5.37 -6.19 -6.06
N TRP A 83 -5.12 -5.39 -7.07
CA TRP A 83 -5.90 -4.18 -7.34
C TRP A 83 -7.14 -4.51 -8.18
N ARG A 84 -8.24 -3.97 -7.77
CA ARG A 84 -9.51 -4.13 -8.48
C ARG A 84 -10.05 -2.82 -9.03
#